data_8de4ed0e9ddf0b431816398bc92d12af
#
_entry.id   8de4ed0e9ddf0b431816398bc92d12af
#
_cell.length_a   1.000
_cell.length_b   1.000
_cell.length_c   1.000
_cell.angle_alpha   90.00
_cell.angle_beta   90.00
_cell.angle_gamma   90.00
#
_symmetry.space_group_name_H-M   'P 1'
#
loop_
_entity.id
_entity.type
_entity.pdbx_description
1 polymer ?
#
loop_
_entity_poly.entity_id
_entity_poly.type
_entity_poly.pdbx_seq_one_letter_code
_entity_poly.pdbx_strand_id
1 'polypeptide(L)'
;TDANDDEQKKAATDTQTFDIRSIVPYRATIAYNADAGQFEGVDGVSGDAPVYDNAAANLTSAVKELKDKVELTSATGYVDGEKATDSEQVKNALKEANAYLDVTVTCNFTPATGEAATEAVGKDQIAQWLIVDNDGLSVSLDGENMATYCTELAKKHDVSKKKTGQFKTTGGSIINVPVASSGQTVDGNKLYEAIAEAINNKKSATVEAVYSEAKEEETGEYVTYGGNYCEVDLTNQMVYVYKNGELVVSSQCVTGCISKGHGTPTGVYSIFSRDKDRYLRGDGYKSWVNFFIPFNGGIGFHDASWRSTFGGNIYLYSGSHGCINMPYSAAKKLYENVTLDEKVIVYGGVDKVAGKAQSLGGADSYNVTEGDGAFNLGVTAEDNAKLTYSSDNNGVVRVDENGNVTIAGVGTATITTIRSTSHRSTAVKPAAH
;
A
#
# COMPACT_ATOMS: atom_id res chain seq x y z
N THR A 1 6.30 -56.08 -1.04
CA THR A 1 7.57 -55.46 -0.58
C THR A 1 7.75 -54.04 -1.13
N ASP A 2 6.82 -53.52 -1.93
CA ASP A 2 6.98 -52.19 -2.60
C ASP A 2 6.05 -51.08 -2.08
N ALA A 3 5.16 -51.39 -1.13
CA ALA A 3 4.25 -50.40 -0.56
C ALA A 3 4.86 -49.50 0.54
N ASN A 4 5.94 -49.99 1.20
CA ASN A 4 6.61 -49.26 2.27
C ASN A 4 7.63 -48.20 1.78
N ASP A 5 8.14 -48.35 0.53
CA ASP A 5 9.10 -47.41 -0.02
C ASP A 5 8.44 -46.11 -0.51
N ASP A 6 7.18 -46.16 -0.94
CA ASP A 6 6.44 -44.99 -1.41
C ASP A 6 5.91 -44.10 -0.26
N GLU A 7 5.56 -44.70 0.89
CA GLU A 7 5.17 -43.91 2.07
C GLU A 7 6.38 -43.23 2.73
N GLN A 8 7.54 -43.87 2.75
CA GLN A 8 8.77 -43.25 3.27
C GLN A 8 9.28 -42.13 2.33
N LYS A 9 9.10 -42.27 1.01
CA LYS A 9 9.43 -41.22 0.05
C LYS A 9 8.43 -40.04 0.15
N LYS A 10 7.18 -40.28 0.48
CA LYS A 10 6.16 -39.23 0.63
C LYS A 10 6.35 -38.43 1.93
N ALA A 11 6.82 -39.07 3.01
CA ALA A 11 7.15 -38.37 4.25
C ALA A 11 8.42 -37.50 4.14
N ALA A 12 9.35 -37.85 3.22
CA ALA A 12 10.60 -37.13 3.00
C ALA A 12 10.44 -35.90 2.07
N THR A 13 9.26 -35.67 1.48
CA THR A 13 8.97 -34.55 0.56
C THR A 13 7.98 -33.53 1.11
N ASP A 14 7.64 -33.59 2.39
CA ASP A 14 6.90 -32.53 3.05
C ASP A 14 7.88 -31.39 3.38
N THR A 15 8.25 -30.66 2.34
CA THR A 15 9.07 -29.47 2.43
C THR A 15 8.18 -28.39 3.03
N GLN A 16 8.31 -28.16 4.33
CA GLN A 16 7.80 -26.93 4.91
C GLN A 16 8.54 -25.77 4.25
N THR A 17 7.81 -25.01 3.45
CA THR A 17 8.32 -23.77 2.87
C THR A 17 8.36 -22.75 3.99
N PHE A 18 9.53 -22.59 4.61
CA PHE A 18 9.73 -21.49 5.53
C PHE A 18 9.72 -20.19 4.73
N ASP A 19 8.87 -19.24 5.08
CA ASP A 19 8.94 -17.89 4.55
C ASP A 19 10.24 -17.26 5.06
N ILE A 20 11.22 -17.13 4.17
CA ILE A 20 12.55 -16.57 4.50
C ILE A 20 12.41 -15.15 5.08
N ARG A 21 11.29 -14.47 4.84
CA ARG A 21 10.99 -13.16 5.42
C ARG A 21 10.66 -13.17 6.91
N SER A 22 10.37 -14.34 7.48
CA SER A 22 10.20 -14.52 8.93
C SER A 22 11.49 -14.95 9.65
N ILE A 23 12.58 -15.15 8.92
CA ILE A 23 13.90 -15.49 9.48
C ILE A 23 14.66 -14.19 9.73
N VAL A 24 14.24 -13.45 10.70
CA VAL A 24 14.98 -12.31 11.24
C VAL A 24 14.50 -12.10 12.67
N PRO A 25 15.29 -11.65 13.54
CA PRO A 25 16.55 -10.97 13.43
C PRO A 25 17.44 -11.24 14.64
N TYR A 26 18.39 -12.06 14.44
CA TYR A 26 19.48 -12.10 15.40
C TYR A 26 20.30 -10.79 15.38
N ARG A 27 20.14 -9.95 14.33
CA ARG A 27 20.81 -8.67 14.22
C ARG A 27 20.05 -7.59 14.98
N ALA A 28 20.81 -6.74 15.62
CA ALA A 28 20.29 -5.52 16.19
C ALA A 28 19.90 -4.53 15.09
N THR A 29 18.87 -3.75 15.35
CA THR A 29 18.27 -2.78 14.42
C THR A 29 18.03 -1.45 15.11
N ILE A 30 17.40 -0.51 14.41
CA ILE A 30 16.90 0.74 14.99
C ILE A 30 15.39 0.85 14.82
N ALA A 31 14.72 1.49 15.77
CA ALA A 31 13.30 1.83 15.67
C ALA A 31 13.03 3.21 16.27
N TYR A 32 12.00 3.89 15.76
CA TYR A 32 11.56 5.16 16.32
C TYR A 32 10.79 4.93 17.63
N ASN A 33 11.24 5.58 18.71
CA ASN A 33 10.55 5.62 19.99
C ASN A 33 9.77 6.94 20.07
N ALA A 34 8.44 6.89 19.93
CA ALA A 34 7.58 8.07 19.94
C ALA A 34 7.57 8.79 21.31
N ASP A 35 7.69 8.04 22.42
CA ASP A 35 7.72 8.62 23.75
C ASP A 35 9.02 9.41 24.01
N ALA A 36 10.14 8.90 23.50
CA ALA A 36 11.43 9.58 23.57
C ALA A 36 11.63 10.62 22.45
N GLY A 37 10.85 10.54 21.38
CA GLY A 37 10.95 11.39 20.20
C GLY A 37 12.29 11.23 19.46
N GLN A 38 12.83 10.02 19.40
CA GLN A 38 14.10 9.69 18.77
C GLN A 38 14.15 8.23 18.31
N PHE A 39 15.10 7.91 17.43
CA PHE A 39 15.43 6.52 17.12
C PHE A 39 16.30 5.93 18.21
N GLU A 40 16.00 4.67 18.56
CA GLU A 40 16.71 3.88 19.55
C GLU A 40 17.13 2.55 18.97
N GLY A 41 18.18 1.95 19.55
CA GLY A 41 18.64 0.63 19.17
C GLY A 41 17.73 -0.46 19.71
N VAL A 42 17.44 -1.43 18.87
CA VAL A 42 16.66 -2.62 19.22
C VAL A 42 17.59 -3.83 19.15
N ASP A 43 17.69 -4.56 20.26
CA ASP A 43 18.49 -5.78 20.33
C ASP A 43 17.93 -6.86 19.40
N GLY A 44 18.83 -7.65 18.82
CA GLY A 44 18.48 -8.82 18.06
C GLY A 44 17.95 -9.94 18.97
N VAL A 45 17.13 -10.81 18.42
CA VAL A 45 16.50 -11.93 19.14
C VAL A 45 17.32 -13.19 18.96
N SER A 46 17.74 -13.80 20.07
CA SER A 46 18.46 -15.08 20.05
C SER A 46 17.54 -16.21 19.62
N GLY A 47 18.05 -17.12 18.80
CA GLY A 47 17.33 -18.30 18.36
C GLY A 47 16.56 -18.16 17.05
N ASP A 48 16.48 -16.96 16.45
CA ASP A 48 15.71 -16.74 15.23
C ASP A 48 16.49 -17.05 13.93
N ALA A 49 17.81 -17.15 14.00
CA ALA A 49 18.63 -17.55 12.86
C ALA A 49 19.38 -18.86 13.12
N PRO A 50 19.17 -19.92 12.32
CA PRO A 50 19.86 -21.17 12.50
C PRO A 50 21.32 -21.09 12.05
N VAL A 51 22.20 -21.69 12.82
CA VAL A 51 23.57 -22.04 12.39
C VAL A 51 23.49 -23.45 11.79
N TYR A 52 23.35 -23.53 10.47
CA TYR A 52 23.04 -24.79 9.77
C TYR A 52 24.02 -25.95 10.10
N ASP A 53 25.31 -25.69 10.15
CA ASP A 53 26.30 -26.70 10.45
C ASP A 53 26.13 -27.24 11.88
N ASN A 54 25.90 -26.40 12.86
CA ASN A 54 25.65 -26.77 14.24
C ASN A 54 24.32 -27.52 14.39
N ALA A 55 23.26 -27.01 13.79
CA ALA A 55 21.95 -27.64 13.80
C ALA A 55 22.00 -29.04 13.14
N ALA A 56 22.64 -29.16 11.98
CA ALA A 56 22.79 -30.41 11.26
C ALA A 56 23.61 -31.42 12.05
N ALA A 57 24.71 -31.00 12.70
CA ALA A 57 25.52 -31.85 13.55
C ALA A 57 24.75 -32.39 14.75
N ASN A 58 24.01 -31.54 15.45
CA ASN A 58 23.21 -31.92 16.61
C ASN A 58 22.02 -32.81 16.23
N LEU A 59 21.33 -32.52 15.13
CA LEU A 59 20.26 -33.39 14.60
C LEU A 59 20.79 -34.74 14.16
N THR A 60 21.94 -34.79 13.47
CA THR A 60 22.60 -36.06 13.08
C THR A 60 22.98 -36.89 14.28
N SER A 61 23.51 -36.27 15.34
CA SER A 61 23.84 -36.96 16.59
C SER A 61 22.60 -37.53 17.26
N ALA A 62 21.53 -36.74 17.36
CA ALA A 62 20.29 -37.16 17.96
C ALA A 62 19.63 -38.34 17.22
N VAL A 63 19.67 -38.34 15.88
CA VAL A 63 19.18 -39.46 15.06
C VAL A 63 19.98 -40.71 15.32
N LYS A 64 21.33 -40.61 15.39
CA LYS A 64 22.20 -41.75 15.72
C LYS A 64 21.94 -42.31 17.12
N GLU A 65 21.58 -41.46 18.05
CA GLU A 65 21.26 -41.80 19.44
C GLU A 65 19.79 -42.17 19.65
N LEU A 66 18.98 -42.20 18.60
CA LEU A 66 17.55 -42.52 18.61
C LEU A 66 16.75 -41.63 19.60
N LYS A 67 17.08 -40.34 19.67
CA LYS A 67 16.36 -39.38 20.51
C LYS A 67 15.04 -38.97 19.86
N ASP A 68 13.98 -39.01 20.63
CA ASP A 68 12.63 -38.60 20.18
C ASP A 68 12.49 -37.08 19.97
N LYS A 69 13.36 -36.31 20.63
CA LYS A 69 13.32 -34.84 20.62
C LYS A 69 14.72 -34.24 20.73
N VAL A 70 14.95 -33.18 19.97
CA VAL A 70 16.15 -32.32 20.07
C VAL A 70 15.72 -30.91 20.29
N GLU A 71 16.28 -30.24 21.29
CA GLU A 71 16.14 -28.82 21.51
C GLU A 71 17.35 -28.10 20.94
N LEU A 72 17.11 -27.18 20.00
CA LEU A 72 18.14 -26.32 19.44
C LEU A 72 18.16 -25.00 20.21
N THR A 73 19.33 -24.63 20.70
CA THR A 73 19.61 -23.39 21.43
C THR A 73 20.70 -22.62 20.71
N SER A 74 21.08 -21.42 21.17
CA SER A 74 22.22 -20.68 20.64
C SER A 74 23.52 -21.49 20.71
N ALA A 75 23.70 -22.34 21.71
CA ALA A 75 24.87 -23.24 21.83
C ALA A 75 24.85 -24.42 20.85
N THR A 76 23.68 -24.86 20.37
CA THR A 76 23.49 -26.10 19.62
C THR A 76 22.94 -25.91 18.22
N GLY A 77 22.48 -24.73 17.85
CA GLY A 77 21.91 -24.56 16.53
C GLY A 77 21.44 -23.18 16.13
N TYR A 78 21.40 -22.21 17.04
CA TYR A 78 20.95 -20.83 16.73
C TYR A 78 22.02 -19.79 17.04
N VAL A 79 21.93 -18.64 16.39
CA VAL A 79 22.79 -17.49 16.65
C VAL A 79 22.26 -16.73 17.87
N ASP A 80 23.16 -16.24 18.71
CA ASP A 80 22.78 -15.28 19.76
C ASP A 80 22.37 -13.94 19.16
N GLY A 81 21.37 -13.30 19.75
CA GLY A 81 20.94 -11.96 19.36
C GLY A 81 22.07 -10.93 19.58
N GLU A 82 22.33 -10.14 18.55
CA GLU A 82 23.28 -9.02 18.62
C GLU A 82 22.74 -7.94 19.57
N LYS A 83 23.62 -7.36 20.39
CA LYS A 83 23.28 -6.19 21.21
C LYS A 83 23.42 -4.90 20.41
N ALA A 84 22.39 -4.09 20.42
CA ALA A 84 22.39 -2.80 19.72
C ALA A 84 23.55 -1.89 20.19
N THR A 85 23.87 -1.94 21.49
CA THR A 85 24.98 -1.18 22.08
C THR A 85 26.35 -1.60 21.57
N ASP A 86 26.50 -2.83 21.08
CA ASP A 86 27.79 -3.40 20.66
C ASP A 86 27.99 -3.25 19.15
N SER A 87 26.92 -3.02 18.39
CA SER A 87 26.94 -2.90 16.94
C SER A 87 27.32 -1.50 16.48
N GLU A 88 28.47 -1.37 15.81
CA GLU A 88 28.87 -0.11 15.18
C GLU A 88 27.93 0.28 14.02
N GLN A 89 27.33 -0.67 13.36
CA GLN A 89 26.35 -0.41 12.29
C GLN A 89 25.10 0.25 12.87
N VAL A 90 24.59 -0.26 13.99
CA VAL A 90 23.44 0.34 14.71
C VAL A 90 23.78 1.74 15.19
N LYS A 91 24.95 1.96 15.77
CA LYS A 91 25.39 3.30 16.21
C LYS A 91 25.42 4.31 15.06
N ASN A 92 25.94 3.89 13.90
CA ASN A 92 25.96 4.74 12.71
C ASN A 92 24.55 5.03 12.18
N ALA A 93 23.69 4.01 12.13
CA ALA A 93 22.30 4.16 11.73
C ALA A 93 21.52 5.10 12.67
N LEU A 94 21.72 4.97 13.99
CA LEU A 94 21.12 5.86 14.98
C LEU A 94 21.57 7.31 14.80
N LYS A 95 22.87 7.51 14.60
CA LYS A 95 23.43 8.86 14.35
C LYS A 95 22.83 9.46 13.08
N GLU A 96 22.70 8.67 12.03
CA GLU A 96 22.11 9.13 10.78
C GLU A 96 20.61 9.44 10.91
N ALA A 97 19.83 8.53 11.49
CA ALA A 97 18.39 8.68 11.67
C ALA A 97 18.06 9.90 12.56
N ASN A 98 18.74 10.03 13.71
CA ASN A 98 18.50 11.13 14.63
C ASN A 98 18.95 12.48 14.07
N ALA A 99 19.95 12.52 13.19
CA ALA A 99 20.36 13.76 12.53
C ALA A 99 19.29 14.35 11.61
N TYR A 100 18.36 13.55 11.09
CA TYR A 100 17.17 14.05 10.40
C TYR A 100 16.21 14.74 11.36
N LEU A 101 16.06 14.21 12.58
CA LEU A 101 15.13 14.74 13.58
C LEU A 101 15.57 16.06 14.20
N ASP A 102 16.86 16.41 14.09
CA ASP A 102 17.40 17.68 14.54
C ASP A 102 17.05 18.85 13.60
N VAL A 103 16.46 18.55 12.43
CA VAL A 103 16.09 19.56 11.44
C VAL A 103 14.73 20.17 11.79
N THR A 104 14.66 21.50 11.66
CA THR A 104 13.40 22.24 11.65
C THR A 104 13.35 23.11 10.40
N VAL A 105 12.29 23.01 9.63
CA VAL A 105 12.05 23.88 8.48
C VAL A 105 10.88 24.81 8.80
N THR A 106 11.17 26.12 8.81
CA THR A 106 10.15 27.15 9.02
C THR A 106 9.69 27.65 7.66
N CYS A 107 8.41 27.45 7.34
CA CYS A 107 7.81 27.86 6.07
C CYS A 107 7.00 29.15 6.28
N ASN A 108 7.35 30.23 5.60
CA ASN A 108 6.65 31.51 5.62
C ASN A 108 5.74 31.63 4.41
N PHE A 109 4.49 31.97 4.64
CA PHE A 109 3.46 32.18 3.64
C PHE A 109 3.07 33.67 3.65
N THR A 110 3.50 34.40 2.63
CA THR A 110 3.28 35.84 2.51
C THR A 110 2.57 36.18 1.19
N PRO A 111 1.25 35.88 1.06
CA PRO A 111 0.51 36.22 -0.15
C PRO A 111 0.43 37.73 -0.35
N ALA A 112 0.33 38.18 -1.59
CA ALA A 112 0.13 39.62 -1.89
C ALA A 112 -1.19 40.16 -1.32
N THR A 113 -2.19 39.32 -1.16
CA THR A 113 -3.49 39.63 -0.55
C THR A 113 -3.88 38.51 0.43
N GLY A 114 -4.21 38.89 1.67
CA GLY A 114 -4.50 37.91 2.73
C GLY A 114 -3.57 38.06 3.92
N GLU A 115 -3.70 37.16 4.87
CA GLU A 115 -2.88 37.15 6.09
C GLU A 115 -1.61 36.32 5.88
N ALA A 116 -0.47 36.83 6.36
CA ALA A 116 0.75 36.08 6.41
C ALA A 116 0.65 34.97 7.49
N ALA A 117 1.26 33.83 7.22
CA ALA A 117 1.29 32.71 8.13
C ALA A 117 2.69 32.08 8.17
N THR A 118 2.97 31.37 9.26
CA THR A 118 4.20 30.60 9.41
C THR A 118 3.86 29.20 9.91
N GLU A 119 4.42 28.19 9.26
CA GLU A 119 4.29 26.80 9.62
C GLU A 119 5.67 26.20 9.88
N ALA A 120 5.77 25.29 10.85
CA ALA A 120 7.01 24.62 11.17
C ALA A 120 6.91 23.12 10.90
N VAL A 121 7.85 22.61 10.12
CA VAL A 121 8.09 21.17 9.94
C VAL A 121 9.20 20.76 10.88
N GLY A 122 8.85 20.09 11.95
CA GLY A 122 9.79 19.63 12.99
C GLY A 122 9.90 18.12 13.07
N LYS A 123 10.56 17.66 14.12
CA LYS A 123 10.92 16.25 14.32
C LYS A 123 9.76 15.26 14.21
N ASP A 124 8.59 15.59 14.76
CA ASP A 124 7.45 14.67 14.79
C ASP A 124 6.89 14.43 13.37
N GLN A 125 6.94 15.44 12.52
CA GLN A 125 6.55 15.31 11.13
C GLN A 125 7.64 14.61 10.31
N ILE A 126 8.91 14.94 10.55
CA ILE A 126 10.05 14.32 9.86
C ILE A 126 10.14 12.84 10.21
N ALA A 127 9.89 12.46 11.47
CA ALA A 127 9.87 11.06 11.89
C ALA A 127 8.85 10.21 11.11
N GLN A 128 7.70 10.78 10.74
CA GLN A 128 6.69 10.10 9.94
C GLN A 128 7.13 9.87 8.48
N TRP A 129 8.15 10.58 8.01
CA TRP A 129 8.71 10.44 6.67
C TRP A 129 9.96 9.58 6.61
N LEU A 130 10.49 9.14 7.76
CA LEU A 130 11.66 8.28 7.79
C LEU A 130 11.25 6.82 7.67
N ILE A 131 11.76 6.16 6.64
CA ILE A 131 11.62 4.73 6.42
C ILE A 131 12.92 4.05 6.84
N VAL A 132 12.82 3.09 7.74
CA VAL A 132 13.91 2.16 8.04
C VAL A 132 13.74 0.96 7.12
N ASP A 133 14.74 0.66 6.31
CA ASP A 133 14.72 -0.49 5.37
C ASP A 133 14.64 -1.82 6.14
N ASN A 134 14.30 -2.90 5.42
CA ASN A 134 14.11 -4.25 5.99
C ASN A 134 15.35 -4.83 6.69
N ASP A 135 16.54 -4.29 6.42
CA ASP A 135 17.76 -4.62 7.15
C ASP A 135 17.82 -3.94 8.54
N GLY A 136 16.89 -3.01 8.80
CA GLY A 136 16.78 -2.27 10.05
C GLY A 136 17.91 -1.27 10.32
N LEU A 137 18.73 -0.95 9.33
CA LEU A 137 19.93 -0.12 9.47
C LEU A 137 20.03 1.01 8.46
N SER A 138 19.38 0.88 7.32
CA SER A 138 19.37 1.93 6.29
C SER A 138 18.16 2.83 6.48
N VAL A 139 18.37 4.14 6.49
CA VAL A 139 17.33 5.15 6.67
C VAL A 139 17.16 5.95 5.39
N SER A 140 15.93 6.16 4.98
CA SER A 140 15.59 6.96 3.80
C SER A 140 14.32 7.79 4.04
N LEU A 141 14.14 8.86 3.25
CA LEU A 141 12.93 9.68 3.30
C LEU A 141 11.84 9.10 2.41
N ASP A 142 10.61 9.05 2.94
CA ASP A 142 9.39 8.83 2.18
C ASP A 142 9.01 10.11 1.42
N GLY A 143 9.53 10.22 0.20
CA GLY A 143 9.25 11.38 -0.64
C GLY A 143 7.77 11.49 -1.03
N GLU A 144 7.01 10.39 -1.03
CA GLU A 144 5.59 10.40 -1.38
C GLU A 144 4.74 11.02 -0.27
N ASN A 145 4.98 10.59 0.98
CA ASN A 145 4.31 11.17 2.14
C ASN A 145 4.70 12.64 2.35
N MET A 146 5.97 12.98 2.14
CA MET A 146 6.44 14.35 2.21
C MET A 146 5.81 15.23 1.13
N ALA A 147 5.70 14.75 -0.12
CA ALA A 147 5.04 15.48 -1.21
C ALA A 147 3.54 15.66 -0.95
N THR A 148 2.89 14.65 -0.37
CA THR A 148 1.49 14.75 0.06
C THR A 148 1.31 15.86 1.08
N TYR A 149 2.12 15.88 2.12
CA TYR A 149 2.10 16.93 3.13
C TYR A 149 2.31 18.33 2.53
N CYS A 150 3.31 18.50 1.67
CA CYS A 150 3.58 19.78 1.01
C CYS A 150 2.43 20.25 0.12
N THR A 151 1.75 19.31 -0.56
CA THR A 151 0.55 19.58 -1.36
C THR A 151 -0.60 20.09 -0.48
N GLU A 152 -0.86 19.43 0.65
CA GLU A 152 -1.90 19.85 1.59
C GLU A 152 -1.55 21.19 2.27
N LEU A 153 -0.28 21.40 2.60
CA LEU A 153 0.20 22.66 3.15
C LEU A 153 0.05 23.80 2.13
N ALA A 154 0.39 23.56 0.86
CA ALA A 154 0.17 24.53 -0.21
C ALA A 154 -1.32 24.87 -0.39
N LYS A 155 -2.20 23.87 -0.39
CA LYS A 155 -3.65 24.07 -0.46
C LYS A 155 -4.20 24.88 0.72
N LYS A 156 -3.68 24.67 1.94
CA LYS A 156 -4.08 25.39 3.15
C LYS A 156 -3.83 26.89 3.03
N HIS A 157 -2.75 27.27 2.35
CA HIS A 157 -2.33 28.66 2.18
C HIS A 157 -2.62 29.24 0.77
N ASP A 158 -3.39 28.51 -0.05
CA ASP A 158 -3.89 28.94 -1.35
C ASP A 158 -4.96 30.04 -1.14
N VAL A 159 -4.72 31.22 -1.69
CA VAL A 159 -5.64 32.36 -1.65
C VAL A 159 -6.35 32.60 -2.99
N SER A 160 -6.32 31.60 -3.89
CA SER A 160 -7.02 31.69 -5.18
C SER A 160 -8.52 31.54 -5.00
N LYS A 161 -9.28 32.28 -5.84
CA LYS A 161 -10.71 32.08 -6.02
C LYS A 161 -10.94 31.04 -7.10
N LYS A 162 -11.87 30.12 -6.84
CA LYS A 162 -12.27 29.09 -7.80
C LYS A 162 -13.71 29.28 -8.23
N LYS A 163 -13.99 29.07 -9.51
CA LYS A 163 -15.33 28.95 -10.09
C LYS A 163 -15.53 27.51 -10.59
N THR A 164 -16.78 27.14 -10.80
CA THR A 164 -17.09 25.80 -11.38
C THR A 164 -17.19 25.95 -12.89
N GLY A 165 -16.47 25.12 -13.64
CA GLY A 165 -16.60 24.93 -15.07
C GLY A 165 -17.16 23.55 -15.40
N GLN A 166 -17.64 23.36 -16.63
CA GLN A 166 -18.05 22.05 -17.14
C GLN A 166 -16.94 21.45 -17.98
N PHE A 167 -16.63 20.18 -17.75
CA PHE A 167 -15.66 19.42 -18.53
C PHE A 167 -16.36 18.21 -19.16
N LYS A 168 -16.18 18.03 -20.47
CA LYS A 168 -16.69 16.89 -21.20
C LYS A 168 -15.61 15.81 -21.29
N THR A 169 -15.83 14.70 -20.60
CA THR A 169 -14.89 13.59 -20.55
C THR A 169 -14.79 12.85 -21.89
N THR A 170 -13.71 12.09 -22.09
CA THR A 170 -13.54 11.22 -23.26
C THR A 170 -14.72 10.23 -23.40
N GLY A 171 -15.28 9.74 -22.29
CA GLY A 171 -16.47 8.89 -22.27
C GLY A 171 -17.78 9.59 -22.60
N GLY A 172 -17.75 10.94 -22.83
CA GLY A 172 -18.91 11.74 -23.19
C GLY A 172 -19.73 12.28 -22.00
N SER A 173 -19.39 11.95 -20.78
CA SER A 173 -20.02 12.50 -19.58
C SER A 173 -19.61 13.95 -19.36
N ILE A 174 -20.53 14.75 -18.81
CA ILE A 174 -20.23 16.13 -18.41
C ILE A 174 -20.09 16.15 -16.89
N ILE A 175 -18.94 16.64 -16.42
CA ILE A 175 -18.63 16.76 -15.00
C ILE A 175 -18.29 18.20 -14.63
N ASN A 176 -18.57 18.56 -13.38
CA ASN A 176 -18.17 19.85 -12.84
C ASN A 176 -16.72 19.79 -12.36
N VAL A 177 -15.90 20.74 -12.78
CA VAL A 177 -14.50 20.85 -12.38
C VAL A 177 -14.22 22.22 -11.77
N PRO A 178 -13.35 22.30 -10.75
CA PRO A 178 -12.89 23.57 -10.23
C PRO A 178 -11.93 24.22 -11.24
N VAL A 179 -12.17 25.47 -11.58
CA VAL A 179 -11.26 26.29 -12.40
C VAL A 179 -10.83 27.53 -11.63
N ALA A 180 -9.57 27.89 -11.72
CA ALA A 180 -9.07 29.12 -11.11
C ALA A 180 -9.67 30.33 -11.80
N SER A 181 -10.05 31.37 -11.04
CA SER A 181 -10.61 32.60 -11.59
C SER A 181 -9.77 33.84 -11.27
N SER A 182 -9.12 33.87 -10.12
CA SER A 182 -8.25 34.97 -9.70
C SER A 182 -7.51 34.62 -8.39
N GLY A 183 -6.59 35.46 -7.95
CA GLY A 183 -5.82 35.33 -6.73
C GLY A 183 -4.52 34.59 -6.95
N GLN A 184 -3.95 34.03 -5.90
CA GLN A 184 -2.63 33.40 -5.94
C GLN A 184 -2.69 31.99 -5.41
N THR A 185 -1.92 31.09 -6.02
CA THR A 185 -1.72 29.71 -5.60
C THR A 185 -0.31 29.54 -5.08
N VAL A 186 -0.12 28.75 -4.04
CA VAL A 186 1.20 28.33 -3.56
C VAL A 186 1.78 27.28 -4.51
N ASP A 187 3.03 27.47 -4.91
CA ASP A 187 3.79 26.46 -5.65
C ASP A 187 4.24 25.33 -4.70
N GLY A 188 3.41 24.30 -4.60
CA GLY A 188 3.67 23.15 -3.73
C GLY A 188 4.93 22.37 -4.10
N ASN A 189 5.39 22.46 -5.35
CA ASN A 189 6.60 21.79 -5.80
C ASN A 189 7.85 22.47 -5.27
N LYS A 190 7.90 23.79 -5.41
CA LYS A 190 9.01 24.56 -4.84
C LYS A 190 9.03 24.46 -3.32
N LEU A 191 7.88 24.38 -2.69
CA LEU A 191 7.77 24.12 -1.26
C LEU A 191 8.34 22.77 -0.90
N TYR A 192 7.98 21.71 -1.64
CA TYR A 192 8.52 20.36 -1.47
C TYR A 192 10.05 20.34 -1.69
N GLU A 193 10.53 20.90 -2.80
CA GLU A 193 11.95 20.93 -3.13
C GLU A 193 12.78 21.59 -2.01
N ALA A 194 12.31 22.74 -1.51
CA ALA A 194 13.02 23.48 -0.46
C ALA A 194 13.01 22.74 0.89
N ILE A 195 11.88 22.11 1.27
CA ILE A 195 11.80 21.30 2.49
C ILE A 195 12.68 20.05 2.35
N ALA A 196 12.61 19.37 1.20
CA ALA A 196 13.41 18.18 0.92
C ALA A 196 14.90 18.49 0.92
N GLU A 197 15.32 19.60 0.36
CA GLU A 197 16.72 20.04 0.37
C GLU A 197 17.21 20.27 1.80
N ALA A 198 16.46 20.97 2.63
CA ALA A 198 16.84 21.24 4.02
C ALA A 198 16.99 19.91 4.81
N ILE A 199 16.02 19.00 4.67
CA ILE A 199 16.03 17.72 5.39
C ILE A 199 17.17 16.82 4.90
N ASN A 200 17.36 16.67 3.58
CA ASN A 200 18.45 15.86 3.02
C ASN A 200 19.83 16.37 3.42
N ASN A 201 19.99 17.67 3.51
CA ASN A 201 21.22 18.30 3.99
C ASN A 201 21.37 18.28 5.51
N LYS A 202 20.35 17.77 6.25
CA LYS A 202 20.32 17.72 7.73
C LYS A 202 20.59 19.09 8.34
N LYS A 203 19.98 20.14 7.77
CA LYS A 203 20.17 21.53 8.16
C LYS A 203 18.85 22.28 8.24
N SER A 204 18.57 22.84 9.42
CA SER A 204 17.41 23.70 9.60
C SER A 204 17.44 24.91 8.66
N ALA A 205 16.29 25.29 8.14
CA ALA A 205 16.14 26.37 7.16
C ALA A 205 14.84 27.15 7.36
N THR A 206 14.83 28.38 6.83
CA THR A 206 13.59 29.14 6.61
C THR A 206 13.32 29.15 5.11
N VAL A 207 12.11 28.78 4.75
CA VAL A 207 11.62 28.69 3.36
C VAL A 207 10.53 29.73 3.16
N GLU A 208 10.69 30.57 2.15
CA GLU A 208 9.63 31.47 1.71
C GLU A 208 8.77 30.77 0.64
N ALA A 209 7.49 30.61 0.92
CA ALA A 209 6.57 30.00 -0.05
C ALA A 209 6.46 30.83 -1.32
N VAL A 210 6.61 30.18 -2.46
CA VAL A 210 6.49 30.84 -3.76
C VAL A 210 5.03 30.85 -4.18
N TYR A 211 4.51 32.03 -4.50
CA TYR A 211 3.16 32.23 -5.01
C TYR A 211 3.18 32.48 -6.52
N SER A 212 2.20 31.94 -7.20
CA SER A 212 1.93 32.20 -8.61
C SER A 212 0.52 32.76 -8.76
N GLU A 213 0.34 33.72 -9.70
CA GLU A 213 -0.99 34.20 -10.04
C GLU A 213 -1.83 33.05 -10.61
N ALA A 214 -3.03 32.91 -10.10
CA ALA A 214 -3.99 31.96 -10.63
C ALA A 214 -4.37 32.40 -12.06
N LYS A 215 -4.01 31.59 -13.05
CA LYS A 215 -4.42 31.81 -14.43
C LYS A 215 -5.91 31.49 -14.56
N GLU A 216 -6.67 32.45 -15.10
CA GLU A 216 -8.04 32.19 -15.46
C GLU A 216 -8.10 31.16 -16.58
N GLU A 217 -8.76 30.05 -16.34
CA GLU A 217 -8.99 29.04 -17.37
C GLU A 217 -10.04 29.52 -18.34
N GLU A 218 -9.77 29.47 -19.66
CA GLU A 218 -10.76 29.76 -20.67
C GLU A 218 -11.91 28.74 -20.57
N THR A 219 -13.10 29.26 -20.27
CA THR A 219 -14.33 28.47 -20.22
C THR A 219 -15.21 28.85 -21.40
N GLY A 220 -15.11 28.06 -22.48
CA GLY A 220 -16.14 28.04 -23.52
C GLY A 220 -17.37 27.24 -23.03
N GLU A 221 -18.02 26.49 -23.91
CA GLU A 221 -19.08 25.55 -23.50
C GLU A 221 -18.52 24.51 -22.50
N TYR A 222 -17.25 24.06 -22.73
CA TYR A 222 -16.52 23.15 -21.85
C TYR A 222 -15.10 23.69 -21.59
N VAL A 223 -14.56 23.32 -20.43
CA VAL A 223 -13.15 23.54 -20.08
C VAL A 223 -12.29 22.59 -20.90
N THR A 224 -11.26 23.10 -21.57
CA THR A 224 -10.38 22.30 -22.45
C THR A 224 -8.95 22.19 -21.97
N TYR A 225 -8.57 22.95 -20.95
CA TYR A 225 -7.19 23.01 -20.42
C TYR A 225 -6.13 23.21 -21.53
N GLY A 226 -6.45 24.01 -22.53
CA GLY A 226 -5.55 24.29 -23.67
C GLY A 226 -5.25 23.08 -24.56
N GLY A 227 -6.03 22.00 -24.45
CA GLY A 227 -5.85 20.77 -25.22
C GLY A 227 -4.68 19.88 -24.77
N ASN A 228 -4.02 20.23 -23.66
CA ASN A 228 -2.93 19.42 -23.07
C ASN A 228 -3.31 19.00 -21.67
N TYR A 229 -3.79 17.78 -21.50
CA TYR A 229 -4.26 17.27 -20.22
C TYR A 229 -4.32 15.73 -20.21
N CYS A 230 -4.45 15.18 -19.01
CA CYS A 230 -4.70 13.77 -18.78
C CYS A 230 -6.08 13.57 -18.13
N GLU A 231 -6.75 12.48 -18.49
CA GLU A 231 -7.94 11.99 -17.79
C GLU A 231 -7.63 10.65 -17.11
N VAL A 232 -8.16 10.47 -15.91
CA VAL A 232 -8.19 9.20 -15.20
C VAL A 232 -9.63 8.85 -14.91
N ASP A 233 -10.18 7.92 -15.66
CA ASP A 233 -11.52 7.38 -15.45
C ASP A 233 -11.45 6.21 -14.47
N LEU A 234 -11.80 6.48 -13.22
CA LEU A 234 -11.75 5.47 -12.15
C LEU A 234 -12.84 4.41 -12.31
N THR A 235 -13.96 4.72 -12.97
CA THR A 235 -15.04 3.76 -13.21
C THR A 235 -14.63 2.70 -14.23
N ASN A 236 -14.05 3.14 -15.34
CA ASN A 236 -13.65 2.27 -16.44
C ASN A 236 -12.19 1.82 -16.35
N GLN A 237 -11.44 2.33 -15.36
CA GLN A 237 -10.01 2.06 -15.16
C GLN A 237 -9.19 2.37 -16.41
N MET A 238 -9.36 3.60 -16.92
CA MET A 238 -8.74 4.09 -18.14
C MET A 238 -7.97 5.37 -17.89
N VAL A 239 -6.87 5.52 -18.61
CA VAL A 239 -6.09 6.77 -18.73
C VAL A 239 -6.17 7.24 -20.18
N TYR A 240 -6.46 8.53 -20.34
CA TYR A 240 -6.39 9.22 -21.62
C TYR A 240 -5.43 10.40 -21.52
N VAL A 241 -4.63 10.63 -22.55
CA VAL A 241 -3.71 11.78 -22.62
C VAL A 241 -3.98 12.52 -23.92
N TYR A 242 -4.20 13.81 -23.78
CA TYR A 242 -4.39 14.72 -24.91
C TYR A 242 -3.18 15.62 -25.07
N LYS A 243 -2.77 15.84 -26.33
CA LYS A 243 -1.71 16.77 -26.71
C LYS A 243 -2.20 17.61 -27.89
N ASN A 244 -2.24 18.93 -27.74
CA ASN A 244 -2.77 19.86 -28.73
C ASN A 244 -4.20 19.49 -29.20
N GLY A 245 -5.02 18.99 -28.28
CA GLY A 245 -6.40 18.56 -28.56
C GLY A 245 -6.53 17.17 -29.18
N GLU A 246 -5.42 16.47 -29.47
CA GLU A 246 -5.42 15.12 -30.03
C GLU A 246 -5.19 14.05 -28.95
N LEU A 247 -5.95 12.97 -29.00
CA LEU A 247 -5.79 11.83 -28.09
C LEU A 247 -4.53 11.03 -28.46
N VAL A 248 -3.48 11.14 -27.64
CA VAL A 248 -2.19 10.48 -27.90
C VAL A 248 -2.00 9.20 -27.08
N VAL A 249 -2.64 9.06 -25.91
CA VAL A 249 -2.62 7.84 -25.11
C VAL A 249 -4.04 7.45 -24.73
N SER A 250 -4.38 6.18 -24.91
CA SER A 250 -5.56 5.53 -24.32
C SER A 250 -5.11 4.17 -23.79
N SER A 251 -5.24 3.94 -22.48
CA SER A 251 -4.71 2.73 -21.85
C SER A 251 -5.55 2.32 -20.66
N GLN A 252 -5.72 1.01 -20.46
CA GLN A 252 -6.17 0.49 -19.19
C GLN A 252 -5.15 0.76 -18.10
N CYS A 253 -5.63 0.93 -16.86
CA CYS A 253 -4.82 1.15 -15.68
C CYS A 253 -5.35 0.35 -14.49
N VAL A 254 -4.65 0.38 -13.36
CA VAL A 254 -5.15 -0.04 -12.06
C VAL A 254 -4.88 1.08 -11.06
N THR A 255 -5.94 1.63 -10.51
CA THR A 255 -5.88 2.74 -9.56
C THR A 255 -5.84 2.27 -8.10
N GLY A 256 -5.96 3.19 -7.15
CA GLY A 256 -5.88 2.92 -5.72
C GLY A 256 -6.89 1.89 -5.21
N CYS A 257 -6.47 1.08 -4.22
CA CYS A 257 -7.25 -0.03 -3.68
C CYS A 257 -8.38 0.45 -2.77
N ILE A 258 -9.63 0.33 -3.20
CA ILE A 258 -10.79 0.80 -2.45
C ILE A 258 -11.00 0.03 -1.14
N SER A 259 -10.88 -1.30 -1.16
CA SER A 259 -11.11 -2.13 0.05
C SER A 259 -10.10 -1.87 1.17
N LYS A 260 -8.93 -1.30 0.82
CA LYS A 260 -7.89 -0.92 1.78
C LYS A 260 -7.91 0.56 2.17
N GLY A 261 -8.88 1.33 1.65
CA GLY A 261 -8.95 2.77 1.90
C GLY A 261 -7.93 3.61 1.12
N HIS A 262 -7.28 3.02 0.12
CA HIS A 262 -6.26 3.67 -0.71
C HIS A 262 -6.82 4.17 -2.05
N GLY A 263 -8.13 4.45 -2.13
CA GLY A 263 -8.74 4.94 -3.37
C GLY A 263 -8.05 6.18 -3.91
N THR A 264 -7.82 6.24 -5.22
CA THR A 264 -7.31 7.44 -5.87
C THR A 264 -8.33 8.57 -5.73
N PRO A 265 -7.98 9.73 -5.14
CA PRO A 265 -8.92 10.82 -4.94
C PRO A 265 -9.35 11.47 -6.27
N THR A 266 -10.63 11.76 -6.41
CA THR A 266 -11.15 12.55 -7.55
C THR A 266 -10.77 14.03 -7.43
N GLY A 267 -10.62 14.70 -8.56
CA GLY A 267 -10.28 16.13 -8.59
C GLY A 267 -9.55 16.54 -9.85
N VAL A 268 -9.12 17.79 -9.88
CA VAL A 268 -8.25 18.34 -10.91
C VAL A 268 -6.91 18.70 -10.27
N TYR A 269 -5.87 18.09 -10.78
CA TYR A 269 -4.50 18.21 -10.28
C TYR A 269 -3.58 18.75 -11.37
N SER A 270 -2.30 18.97 -11.05
CA SER A 270 -1.28 19.34 -12.03
C SER A 270 -0.09 18.42 -11.91
N ILE A 271 0.50 18.03 -13.04
CA ILE A 271 1.78 17.30 -13.07
C ILE A 271 2.87 18.22 -12.52
N PHE A 272 3.58 17.78 -11.49
CA PHE A 272 4.61 18.61 -10.86
C PHE A 272 6.02 18.05 -10.95
N SER A 273 6.18 16.78 -11.31
CA SER A 273 7.48 16.18 -11.60
C SER A 273 7.37 15.13 -12.70
N ARG A 274 8.52 14.77 -13.27
CA ARG A 274 8.66 13.72 -14.27
C ARG A 274 9.97 12.99 -14.01
N ASP A 275 9.90 11.92 -13.26
CA ASP A 275 11.05 11.16 -12.82
C ASP A 275 11.23 9.89 -13.63
N LYS A 276 12.47 9.39 -13.70
CA LYS A 276 12.83 8.10 -14.30
C LYS A 276 13.64 7.27 -13.34
N ASP A 277 13.55 5.95 -13.55
CA ASP A 277 14.49 4.97 -12.99
C ASP A 277 14.66 5.14 -11.47
N ARG A 278 13.55 5.07 -10.73
CA ARG A 278 13.54 5.24 -9.29
C ARG A 278 12.77 4.15 -8.55
N TYR A 279 13.02 4.05 -7.26
CA TYR A 279 12.18 3.28 -6.36
C TYR A 279 11.03 4.15 -5.81
N LEU A 280 9.80 3.65 -5.91
CA LEU A 280 8.69 4.12 -5.09
C LEU A 280 8.73 3.34 -3.78
N ARG A 281 8.62 4.06 -2.67
CA ARG A 281 8.70 3.50 -1.33
C ARG A 281 7.52 3.96 -0.50
N GLY A 282 7.01 3.09 0.34
CA GLY A 282 5.96 3.37 1.30
C GLY A 282 5.93 2.27 2.34
N ASP A 283 4.96 2.33 3.26
CA ASP A 283 4.84 1.33 4.32
C ASP A 283 4.70 -0.08 3.74
N GLY A 284 5.70 -0.91 4.02
CA GLY A 284 5.75 -2.31 3.61
C GLY A 284 6.05 -2.56 2.12
N TYR A 285 6.44 -1.55 1.33
CA TYR A 285 6.81 -1.79 -0.06
C TYR A 285 7.97 -0.93 -0.57
N LYS A 286 8.70 -1.50 -1.55
CA LYS A 286 9.74 -0.84 -2.34
C LYS A 286 9.65 -1.38 -3.76
N SER A 287 9.18 -0.57 -4.70
CA SER A 287 8.91 -0.98 -6.08
C SER A 287 9.71 -0.14 -7.06
N TRP A 288 10.47 -0.79 -7.95
CA TRP A 288 11.17 -0.10 -9.03
C TRP A 288 10.19 0.29 -10.13
N VAL A 289 10.31 1.53 -10.62
CA VAL A 289 9.56 2.04 -11.76
C VAL A 289 10.51 2.76 -12.73
N ASN A 290 10.23 2.63 -14.02
CA ASN A 290 11.02 3.31 -15.06
C ASN A 290 10.54 4.74 -15.27
N PHE A 291 9.26 5.00 -15.03
CA PHE A 291 8.64 6.32 -15.18
C PHE A 291 7.76 6.60 -13.96
N PHE A 292 7.89 7.79 -13.40
CA PHE A 292 6.99 8.28 -12.36
C PHE A 292 6.62 9.73 -12.64
N ILE A 293 5.33 9.99 -12.75
CA ILE A 293 4.77 11.29 -13.09
C ILE A 293 3.74 11.67 -12.01
N PRO A 294 4.18 12.25 -10.90
CA PRO A 294 3.30 12.63 -9.80
C PRO A 294 2.46 13.85 -10.13
N PHE A 295 1.22 13.86 -9.60
CA PHE A 295 0.27 14.95 -9.80
C PHE A 295 -0.54 15.32 -8.54
N ASN A 296 -0.53 14.45 -7.51
CA ASN A 296 -1.23 14.72 -6.24
C ASN A 296 -0.44 14.12 -5.09
N GLY A 297 0.47 14.89 -4.48
CA GLY A 297 1.38 14.38 -3.47
C GLY A 297 2.18 13.18 -3.99
N GLY A 298 2.17 12.07 -3.26
CA GLY A 298 2.80 10.82 -3.69
C GLY A 298 2.04 10.06 -4.80
N ILE A 299 0.87 10.53 -5.22
CA ILE A 299 0.07 9.86 -6.24
C ILE A 299 0.49 10.33 -7.63
N GLY A 300 0.84 9.40 -8.51
CA GLY A 300 1.25 9.66 -9.87
C GLY A 300 0.98 8.49 -10.82
N PHE A 301 1.25 8.73 -12.11
CA PHE A 301 1.29 7.68 -13.12
C PHE A 301 2.65 6.98 -13.06
N HIS A 302 2.65 5.66 -13.17
CA HIS A 302 3.89 4.90 -13.31
C HIS A 302 3.67 3.54 -14.00
N ASP A 303 4.72 2.98 -14.56
CA ASP A 303 4.71 1.61 -15.04
C ASP A 303 4.68 0.61 -13.88
N ALA A 304 3.98 -0.50 -14.07
CA ALA A 304 3.85 -1.55 -13.07
C ALA A 304 4.21 -2.91 -13.67
N SER A 305 5.51 -3.19 -13.75
CA SER A 305 6.05 -4.43 -14.33
C SER A 305 5.64 -5.71 -13.58
N TRP A 306 5.23 -5.58 -12.33
CA TRP A 306 4.71 -6.69 -11.52
C TRP A 306 3.25 -7.06 -11.81
N ARG A 307 2.58 -6.35 -12.73
CA ARG A 307 1.22 -6.64 -13.18
C ARG A 307 1.20 -7.13 -14.61
N SER A 308 0.48 -8.22 -14.86
CA SER A 308 0.20 -8.71 -16.21
C SER A 308 -1.16 -8.28 -16.75
N THR A 309 -2.06 -7.80 -15.88
CA THR A 309 -3.43 -7.41 -16.23
C THR A 309 -3.77 -6.04 -15.65
N PHE A 310 -4.53 -5.28 -16.43
CA PHE A 310 -4.97 -3.94 -16.07
C PHE A 310 -6.47 -3.78 -16.38
N GLY A 311 -7.10 -2.77 -15.77
CA GLY A 311 -8.52 -2.48 -15.98
C GLY A 311 -9.48 -3.29 -15.10
N GLY A 312 -10.77 -3.18 -15.40
CA GLY A 312 -11.84 -3.90 -14.72
C GLY A 312 -11.94 -3.60 -13.23
N ASN A 313 -12.28 -4.61 -12.45
CA ASN A 313 -12.53 -4.46 -11.00
C ASN A 313 -11.29 -4.71 -10.11
N ILE A 314 -10.09 -4.77 -10.70
CA ILE A 314 -8.86 -5.07 -9.94
C ILE A 314 -8.66 -4.06 -8.82
N TYR A 315 -8.92 -2.77 -9.06
CA TYR A 315 -8.74 -1.68 -8.10
C TYR A 315 -9.60 -1.82 -6.83
N LEU A 316 -10.69 -2.59 -6.88
CA LEU A 316 -11.57 -2.76 -5.73
C LEU A 316 -10.85 -3.49 -4.58
N TYR A 317 -10.03 -4.52 -4.89
CA TYR A 317 -9.43 -5.41 -3.89
C TYR A 317 -7.90 -5.56 -4.01
N SER A 318 -7.33 -5.32 -5.19
CA SER A 318 -5.89 -5.49 -5.48
C SER A 318 -5.33 -4.28 -6.23
N GLY A 319 -5.80 -3.08 -5.87
CA GLY A 319 -5.32 -1.81 -6.39
C GLY A 319 -3.94 -1.41 -5.85
N SER A 320 -3.53 -0.20 -6.18
CA SER A 320 -2.33 0.47 -5.67
C SER A 320 -2.58 1.14 -4.31
N HIS A 321 -1.61 1.87 -3.79
CA HIS A 321 -1.76 2.78 -2.64
C HIS A 321 -2.28 4.19 -3.03
N GLY A 322 -2.84 4.33 -4.25
CA GLY A 322 -3.39 5.58 -4.77
C GLY A 322 -2.88 5.90 -6.17
N CYS A 323 -1.68 5.47 -6.53
CA CYS A 323 -1.06 5.67 -7.84
C CYS A 323 -1.81 5.00 -8.99
N ILE A 324 -1.54 5.47 -10.19
CA ILE A 324 -2.11 4.96 -11.44
C ILE A 324 -1.11 4.00 -12.06
N ASN A 325 -1.29 2.71 -11.80
CA ASN A 325 -0.46 1.64 -12.36
C ASN A 325 -0.80 1.43 -13.83
N MET A 326 0.18 1.54 -14.70
CA MET A 326 0.01 1.41 -16.16
C MET A 326 0.90 0.32 -16.76
N PRO A 327 0.54 -0.23 -17.93
CA PRO A 327 1.48 -1.00 -18.74
C PRO A 327 2.72 -0.15 -19.08
N TYR A 328 3.90 -0.77 -19.10
CA TYR A 328 5.16 -0.08 -19.40
C TYR A 328 5.10 0.81 -20.66
N SER A 329 4.58 0.26 -21.77
CA SER A 329 4.49 0.99 -23.04
C SER A 329 3.58 2.23 -22.95
N ALA A 330 2.50 2.15 -22.18
CA ALA A 330 1.58 3.26 -21.97
C ALA A 330 2.19 4.32 -21.05
N ALA A 331 2.83 3.92 -19.95
CA ALA A 331 3.52 4.84 -19.05
C ALA A 331 4.67 5.57 -19.75
N LYS A 332 5.44 4.84 -20.59
CA LYS A 332 6.48 5.45 -21.43
C LYS A 332 5.88 6.51 -22.36
N LYS A 333 4.83 6.15 -23.10
CA LYS A 333 4.19 7.06 -24.06
C LYS A 333 3.57 8.27 -23.35
N LEU A 334 2.97 8.09 -22.17
CA LEU A 334 2.50 9.20 -21.33
C LEU A 334 3.69 10.09 -20.94
N TYR A 335 4.75 9.53 -20.39
CA TYR A 335 5.95 10.28 -19.99
C TYR A 335 6.52 11.14 -21.14
N GLU A 336 6.54 10.61 -22.37
CA GLU A 336 7.06 11.29 -23.56
C GLU A 336 6.16 12.44 -24.07
N ASN A 337 4.87 12.46 -23.69
CA ASN A 337 3.89 13.41 -24.20
C ASN A 337 3.46 14.48 -23.21
N VAL A 338 3.64 14.28 -21.90
CA VAL A 338 3.23 15.26 -20.89
C VAL A 338 4.36 16.20 -20.50
N THR A 339 3.99 17.37 -20.00
CA THR A 339 4.92 18.36 -19.43
C THR A 339 4.45 18.79 -18.04
N LEU A 340 5.29 19.54 -17.31
CA LEU A 340 4.89 20.08 -16.01
C LEU A 340 3.70 21.03 -16.18
N ASP A 341 2.92 21.17 -15.10
CA ASP A 341 1.71 21.98 -14.98
C ASP A 341 0.50 21.53 -15.82
N GLU A 342 0.64 20.51 -16.69
CA GLU A 342 -0.51 19.94 -17.38
C GLU A 342 -1.51 19.34 -16.38
N LYS A 343 -2.81 19.54 -16.68
CA LYS A 343 -3.88 19.12 -15.77
C LYS A 343 -4.14 17.63 -15.85
N VAL A 344 -4.46 17.06 -14.69
CA VAL A 344 -4.90 15.67 -14.55
C VAL A 344 -6.29 15.67 -13.92
N ILE A 345 -7.29 15.27 -14.71
CA ILE A 345 -8.69 15.21 -14.30
C ILE A 345 -9.00 13.78 -13.87
N VAL A 346 -9.19 13.57 -12.57
CA VAL A 346 -9.53 12.28 -11.98
C VAL A 346 -11.02 12.28 -11.64
N TYR A 347 -11.78 11.36 -12.20
CA TYR A 347 -13.24 11.32 -12.05
C TYR A 347 -13.82 9.92 -11.99
N GLY A 348 -15.07 9.80 -11.55
CA GLY A 348 -15.80 8.55 -11.46
C GLY A 348 -15.35 7.69 -10.26
N GLY A 349 -15.46 6.38 -10.40
CA GLY A 349 -15.10 5.40 -9.37
C GLY A 349 -16.20 5.17 -8.33
N VAL A 350 -15.82 4.51 -7.25
CA VAL A 350 -16.66 4.25 -6.08
C VAL A 350 -15.89 4.63 -4.82
N ASP A 351 -16.53 5.33 -3.90
CA ASP A 351 -15.89 5.79 -2.65
C ASP A 351 -15.63 4.65 -1.66
N LYS A 352 -16.45 3.61 -1.73
CA LYS A 352 -16.32 2.39 -0.92
C LYS A 352 -16.74 1.20 -1.78
N VAL A 353 -16.03 0.10 -1.63
CA VAL A 353 -16.61 -1.18 -2.03
C VAL A 353 -17.89 -1.29 -1.21
N ALA A 354 -19.03 -1.33 -1.87
CA ALA A 354 -20.26 -1.62 -1.17
C ALA A 354 -20.14 -3.01 -0.57
N GLY A 355 -19.55 -3.05 0.63
CA GLY A 355 -19.69 -4.19 1.50
C GLY A 355 -21.16 -4.22 1.86
N LYS A 356 -21.96 -5.03 1.17
CA LYS A 356 -23.15 -5.55 1.84
C LYS A 356 -22.65 -6.06 3.17
N ALA A 357 -23.18 -5.51 4.27
CA ALA A 357 -22.99 -6.11 5.57
C ALA A 357 -23.34 -7.59 5.39
N GLN A 358 -22.32 -8.45 5.45
CA GLN A 358 -22.53 -9.86 5.21
C GLN A 358 -22.99 -10.42 6.54
N SER A 359 -24.26 -10.61 6.70
CA SER A 359 -24.80 -11.37 7.81
C SER A 359 -24.89 -12.85 7.39
N LEU A 360 -24.32 -13.71 8.20
CA LEU A 360 -24.63 -15.13 8.20
C LEU A 360 -25.78 -15.30 9.19
N GLY A 361 -26.92 -15.81 8.69
CA GLY A 361 -28.01 -16.23 9.55
C GLY A 361 -27.65 -17.59 10.18
N GLY A 362 -28.06 -17.80 11.42
CA GLY A 362 -27.84 -19.06 12.16
C GLY A 362 -27.80 -18.79 13.68
N ALA A 363 -27.74 -19.83 14.48
CA ALA A 363 -27.60 -19.69 15.93
C ALA A 363 -26.11 -19.45 16.30
N ASP A 364 -25.86 -18.58 17.28
CA ASP A 364 -24.51 -18.26 17.75
C ASP A 364 -23.90 -19.38 18.63
N SER A 365 -24.70 -20.27 19.18
CA SER A 365 -24.27 -21.39 20.01
C SER A 365 -25.26 -22.52 20.01
N TYR A 366 -24.77 -23.73 20.23
CA TYR A 366 -25.54 -24.96 20.40
C TYR A 366 -25.12 -25.67 21.68
N ASN A 367 -26.10 -26.08 22.50
CA ASN A 367 -25.89 -26.97 23.61
C ASN A 367 -26.40 -28.36 23.21
N VAL A 368 -25.51 -29.34 23.14
CA VAL A 368 -25.82 -30.70 22.71
C VAL A 368 -25.30 -31.70 23.74
N THR A 369 -25.94 -32.86 23.83
CA THR A 369 -25.60 -33.91 24.77
C THR A 369 -25.01 -35.09 24.00
N GLU A 370 -24.09 -35.85 24.61
CA GLU A 370 -23.58 -37.10 24.04
C GLU A 370 -24.74 -38.05 23.78
N GLY A 371 -24.86 -38.49 22.52
CA GLY A 371 -25.96 -39.32 22.07
C GLY A 371 -27.06 -38.57 21.29
N ASP A 372 -27.03 -37.27 21.24
CA ASP A 372 -27.87 -36.52 20.30
C ASP A 372 -27.46 -36.85 18.86
N GLY A 373 -28.46 -36.95 17.99
CA GLY A 373 -28.20 -37.22 16.58
C GLY A 373 -27.49 -36.09 15.87
N ALA A 374 -26.93 -36.38 14.67
CA ALA A 374 -26.37 -35.34 13.81
C ALA A 374 -27.45 -34.29 13.46
N PHE A 375 -27.04 -33.02 13.43
CA PHE A 375 -27.91 -31.91 13.05
C PHE A 375 -27.23 -30.96 12.06
N ASN A 376 -27.99 -30.13 11.38
CA ASN A 376 -27.45 -29.10 10.48
C ASN A 376 -27.42 -27.75 11.19
N LEU A 377 -26.32 -26.99 10.99
CA LEU A 377 -26.15 -25.66 11.58
C LEU A 377 -27.19 -24.64 11.08
N GLY A 378 -27.83 -24.90 9.94
CA GLY A 378 -28.80 -23.97 9.37
C GLY A 378 -28.25 -22.61 9.00
N VAL A 379 -26.91 -22.48 8.84
CA VAL A 379 -26.30 -21.21 8.46
C VAL A 379 -26.65 -20.89 7.01
N THR A 380 -27.15 -19.68 6.79
CA THR A 380 -27.52 -19.18 5.47
C THR A 380 -26.72 -17.93 5.11
N ALA A 381 -26.37 -17.80 3.84
CA ALA A 381 -25.86 -16.56 3.28
C ALA A 381 -26.95 -15.86 2.47
N GLU A 382 -27.08 -14.53 2.60
CA GLU A 382 -28.15 -13.75 1.94
C GLU A 382 -28.24 -13.92 0.42
N ASP A 383 -27.15 -14.32 -0.25
CA ASP A 383 -27.06 -14.44 -1.71
C ASP A 383 -26.82 -15.88 -2.18
N ASN A 384 -27.12 -16.87 -1.35
CA ASN A 384 -26.83 -18.29 -1.61
C ASN A 384 -25.37 -18.59 -1.96
N ALA A 385 -24.43 -17.79 -1.42
CA ALA A 385 -23.02 -18.05 -1.61
C ALA A 385 -22.60 -19.38 -0.99
N LYS A 386 -21.63 -20.05 -1.58
CA LYS A 386 -21.09 -21.29 -1.03
C LYS A 386 -20.46 -21.03 0.34
N LEU A 387 -20.89 -21.79 1.33
CA LEU A 387 -20.32 -21.79 2.67
C LEU A 387 -19.29 -22.92 2.80
N THR A 388 -18.26 -22.70 3.59
CA THR A 388 -17.30 -23.71 4.03
C THR A 388 -17.25 -23.71 5.54
N TYR A 389 -17.13 -24.90 6.13
CA TYR A 389 -17.19 -25.10 7.56
C TYR A 389 -15.92 -25.78 8.06
N SER A 390 -15.47 -25.43 9.24
CA SER A 390 -14.37 -26.09 9.92
C SER A 390 -14.59 -26.10 11.43
N SER A 391 -14.17 -27.17 12.10
CA SER A 391 -14.17 -27.28 13.56
C SER A 391 -12.72 -27.15 14.06
N ASP A 392 -12.52 -26.42 15.16
CA ASP A 392 -11.23 -26.31 15.84
C ASP A 392 -10.91 -27.57 16.68
N ASN A 393 -11.93 -28.42 16.93
CA ASN A 393 -11.77 -29.66 17.72
C ASN A 393 -12.63 -30.80 17.14
N ASN A 394 -12.08 -31.53 16.18
CA ASN A 394 -12.75 -32.70 15.56
C ASN A 394 -12.92 -33.89 16.50
N GLY A 395 -12.28 -33.89 17.66
CA GLY A 395 -12.49 -34.89 18.70
C GLY A 395 -13.78 -34.67 19.51
N VAL A 396 -14.32 -33.42 19.48
CA VAL A 396 -15.58 -33.05 20.14
C VAL A 396 -16.71 -32.93 19.12
N VAL A 397 -16.46 -32.20 18.02
CA VAL A 397 -17.47 -31.95 16.97
C VAL A 397 -16.82 -32.01 15.59
N ARG A 398 -17.43 -32.74 14.68
CA ARG A 398 -17.07 -32.76 13.25
C ARG A 398 -18.16 -32.07 12.45
N VAL A 399 -17.78 -31.31 11.44
CA VAL A 399 -18.70 -30.65 10.53
C VAL A 399 -18.35 -30.99 9.08
N ASP A 400 -19.35 -31.31 8.25
CA ASP A 400 -19.14 -31.59 6.82
C ASP A 400 -19.28 -30.33 5.94
N GLU A 401 -19.07 -30.47 4.64
CA GLU A 401 -19.15 -29.39 3.67
C GLU A 401 -20.56 -28.77 3.51
N ASN A 402 -21.60 -29.44 4.01
CA ASN A 402 -22.98 -29.00 4.00
C ASN A 402 -23.44 -28.40 5.34
N GLY A 403 -22.53 -28.30 6.32
CA GLY A 403 -22.84 -27.79 7.67
C GLY A 403 -23.54 -28.81 8.56
N ASN A 404 -23.51 -30.11 8.24
CA ASN A 404 -23.99 -31.17 9.14
C ASN A 404 -22.96 -31.44 10.22
N VAL A 405 -23.41 -31.40 11.46
CA VAL A 405 -22.60 -31.57 12.65
C VAL A 405 -22.79 -32.95 13.22
N THR A 406 -21.70 -33.62 13.55
CA THR A 406 -21.69 -34.90 14.26
C THR A 406 -20.92 -34.74 15.58
N ILE A 407 -21.52 -35.15 16.70
CA ILE A 407 -20.90 -35.13 18.00
C ILE A 407 -19.92 -36.31 18.07
N ALA A 408 -18.65 -36.03 18.37
CA ALA A 408 -17.57 -37.04 18.41
C ALA A 408 -17.09 -37.31 19.85
N GLY A 409 -17.36 -36.40 20.79
CA GLY A 409 -16.94 -36.55 22.20
C GLY A 409 -17.42 -35.41 23.07
N VAL A 410 -17.09 -35.49 24.35
CA VAL A 410 -17.44 -34.48 25.35
C VAL A 410 -16.40 -33.33 25.35
N GLY A 411 -16.87 -32.09 25.35
CA GLY A 411 -16.00 -30.89 25.36
C GLY A 411 -16.67 -29.70 24.72
N THR A 412 -15.85 -28.70 24.40
CA THR A 412 -16.25 -27.49 23.66
C THR A 412 -15.49 -27.45 22.36
N ALA A 413 -16.18 -27.10 21.27
CA ALA A 413 -15.56 -26.86 19.98
C ALA A 413 -16.18 -25.62 19.33
N THR A 414 -15.37 -24.89 18.57
CA THR A 414 -15.83 -23.74 17.77
C THR A 414 -15.93 -24.16 16.31
N ILE A 415 -17.10 -23.95 15.70
CA ILE A 415 -17.28 -24.15 14.28
C ILE A 415 -17.14 -22.79 13.58
N THR A 416 -16.15 -22.68 12.72
CA THR A 416 -15.98 -21.49 11.87
C THR A 416 -16.66 -21.71 10.54
N THR A 417 -17.57 -20.80 10.18
CA THR A 417 -18.23 -20.78 8.88
C THR A 417 -17.65 -19.63 8.04
N ILE A 418 -17.16 -19.95 6.86
CA ILE A 418 -16.59 -18.95 5.93
C ILE A 418 -17.43 -18.95 4.66
N ARG A 419 -17.89 -17.78 4.25
CA ARG A 419 -18.53 -17.55 2.97
C ARG A 419 -17.46 -17.39 1.88
N SER A 420 -17.51 -18.22 0.84
CA SER A 420 -16.65 -18.03 -0.33
C SER A 420 -17.21 -16.90 -1.21
N THR A 421 -16.39 -15.89 -1.49
CA THR A 421 -16.71 -14.86 -2.49
C THR A 421 -16.41 -15.44 -3.88
N SER A 422 -17.38 -16.08 -4.53
CA SER A 422 -17.22 -16.45 -5.93
C SER A 422 -17.41 -15.20 -6.80
N HIS A 423 -16.35 -14.70 -7.39
CA HIS A 423 -16.47 -13.78 -8.52
C HIS A 423 -17.02 -14.56 -9.72
N ARG A 424 -18.31 -14.43 -10.00
CA ARG A 424 -18.84 -14.80 -11.32
C ARG A 424 -18.34 -13.76 -12.32
N SER A 425 -17.30 -14.09 -13.06
CA SER A 425 -17.01 -13.47 -14.34
C SER A 425 -18.19 -13.81 -15.28
N THR A 426 -19.11 -12.88 -15.47
CA THR A 426 -20.03 -12.93 -16.59
C THR A 426 -19.25 -12.55 -17.84
N ALA A 427 -18.70 -13.55 -18.51
CA ALA A 427 -18.24 -13.37 -19.88
C ALA A 427 -19.49 -13.01 -20.73
N VAL A 428 -19.55 -11.74 -21.12
CA VAL A 428 -20.49 -11.29 -22.16
C VAL A 428 -19.98 -11.87 -23.47
N LYS A 429 -20.72 -12.84 -23.99
CA LYS A 429 -20.51 -13.41 -25.33
C LYS A 429 -20.77 -12.29 -26.34
N PRO A 430 -19.86 -11.96 -27.28
CA PRO A 430 -20.18 -11.01 -28.32
C PRO A 430 -21.27 -11.60 -29.22
N ALA A 431 -22.31 -10.81 -29.47
CA ALA A 431 -23.32 -11.13 -30.47
C ALA A 431 -22.66 -11.09 -31.84
N ALA A 432 -22.77 -12.19 -32.59
CA ALA A 432 -22.45 -12.23 -34.00
C ALA A 432 -23.48 -11.40 -34.79
N HIS A 433 -22.98 -10.44 -35.56
CA HIS A 433 -23.57 -10.00 -36.83
C HIS A 433 -22.43 -9.60 -37.76
#